data_6f8834670d06d9a18bd314b9928af9d4
#
_entry.id   6f8834670d06d9a18bd314b9928af9d4
#
_cell.length_a   1.000
_cell.length_b   1.000
_cell.length_c   1.000
_cell.angle_alpha   90.00
_cell.angle_beta   90.00
_cell.angle_gamma   90.00
#
_symmetry.space_group_name_H-M   'P 1'
#
loop_
_entity.id
_entity.type
_entity.pdbx_description
1 polymer ?
#
loop_
_entity_poly.entity_id
_entity_poly.type
_entity_poly.pdbx_seq_one_letter_code
_entity_poly.pdbx_strand_id
1 'polypeptide(L)'
;MANRLSSSEVKGLFEKLSNWGRWGKDDQRGALNFITREKRVAAARLVQSGEPVSMALPLATVPAPDNPTPVTHLMVQAGNDAHKLPLPYAGDYFAIAPHGLANTHLDALCHVFWQNKMYNGFDASEVGSQGAAKCAIDVTKSGVLSRGVLLDI
;
A
#
# COMPACT_ATOMS: atom_id res chain seq x y z
N MET A 1 21.25 -11.79 22.07
CA MET A 1 21.78 -11.03 20.91
C MET A 1 20.98 -11.49 19.70
N ALA A 2 20.31 -10.54 19.01
CA ALA A 2 19.60 -10.87 17.78
C ALA A 2 20.60 -11.40 16.75
N ASN A 3 20.31 -12.56 16.18
CA ASN A 3 21.14 -13.19 15.16
C ASN A 3 21.03 -12.35 13.88
N ARG A 4 22.02 -11.52 13.58
CA ARG A 4 22.04 -10.70 12.36
C ARG A 4 22.40 -11.58 11.18
N LEU A 5 21.52 -11.62 10.20
CA LEU A 5 21.78 -12.30 8.92
C LEU A 5 22.90 -11.58 8.15
N SER A 6 23.79 -12.36 7.53
CA SER A 6 24.75 -11.85 6.56
C SER A 6 24.05 -11.46 5.24
N SER A 7 24.72 -10.65 4.42
CA SER A 7 24.20 -10.29 3.10
C SER A 7 23.94 -11.49 2.19
N SER A 8 24.74 -12.57 2.32
CA SER A 8 24.52 -13.80 1.53
C SER A 8 23.29 -14.57 2.00
N GLU A 9 23.04 -14.63 3.31
CA GLU A 9 21.83 -15.25 3.87
C GLU A 9 20.59 -14.47 3.45
N VAL A 10 20.62 -13.12 3.49
CA VAL A 10 19.51 -12.28 3.00
C VAL A 10 19.25 -12.55 1.53
N LYS A 11 20.31 -12.61 0.68
CA LYS A 11 20.16 -12.96 -0.75
C LYS A 11 19.51 -14.33 -0.94
N GLY A 12 19.92 -15.33 -0.17
CA GLY A 12 19.32 -16.67 -0.23
C GLY A 12 17.84 -16.70 0.14
N LEU A 13 17.36 -15.73 0.96
CA LEU A 13 15.93 -15.64 1.29
C LEU A 13 15.07 -15.23 0.07
N PHE A 14 15.58 -14.40 -0.83
CA PHE A 14 14.85 -14.04 -2.04
C PHE A 14 14.52 -15.26 -2.91
N GLU A 15 15.46 -16.20 -3.03
CA GLU A 15 15.22 -17.45 -3.78
C GLU A 15 14.31 -18.40 -2.99
N LYS A 16 14.62 -18.61 -1.71
CA LYS A 16 13.90 -19.56 -0.85
C LYS A 16 12.44 -19.20 -0.62
N LEU A 17 12.13 -17.90 -0.52
CA LEU A 17 10.79 -17.39 -0.21
C LEU A 17 10.04 -16.91 -1.44
N SER A 18 10.64 -16.95 -2.63
CA SER A 18 10.01 -16.55 -3.87
C SER A 18 8.76 -17.38 -4.13
N ASN A 19 7.69 -16.70 -4.50
CA ASN A 19 6.44 -17.31 -4.97
C ASN A 19 6.16 -16.98 -6.44
N TRP A 20 7.19 -16.54 -7.18
CA TRP A 20 7.07 -16.22 -8.58
C TRP A 20 6.61 -17.45 -9.39
N GLY A 21 5.76 -17.22 -10.38
CA GLY A 21 5.19 -18.28 -11.20
C GLY A 21 4.12 -19.14 -10.52
N ARG A 22 3.92 -19.01 -9.19
CA ARG A 22 2.97 -19.83 -8.44
C ARG A 22 1.52 -19.74 -8.96
N TRP A 23 1.13 -18.58 -9.46
CA TRP A 23 -0.20 -18.31 -10.02
C TRP A 23 -0.16 -17.99 -11.51
N GLY A 24 0.88 -18.48 -12.20
CA GLY A 24 1.12 -18.25 -13.61
C GLY A 24 2.03 -17.06 -13.88
N LYS A 25 2.61 -17.05 -15.09
CA LYS A 25 3.61 -16.07 -15.52
C LYS A 25 3.08 -14.63 -15.62
N ASP A 26 1.77 -14.47 -15.77
CA ASP A 26 1.12 -13.16 -15.95
C ASP A 26 0.48 -12.64 -14.65
N ASP A 27 0.66 -13.37 -13.53
CA ASP A 27 0.12 -12.94 -12.25
C ASP A 27 0.80 -11.67 -11.74
N GLN A 28 0.00 -10.73 -11.26
CA GLN A 28 0.43 -9.44 -10.73
C GLN A 28 -0.07 -9.19 -9.30
N ARG A 29 -0.70 -10.17 -8.68
CA ARG A 29 -1.34 -10.05 -7.36
C ARG A 29 -0.54 -10.70 -6.23
N GLY A 30 0.35 -11.62 -6.55
CA GLY A 30 1.17 -12.31 -5.57
C GLY A 30 0.36 -12.99 -4.46
N ALA A 31 0.79 -12.81 -3.21
CA ALA A 31 0.14 -13.43 -2.05
C ALA A 31 -1.33 -13.04 -1.86
N LEU A 32 -1.81 -11.95 -2.46
CA LEU A 32 -3.23 -11.60 -2.44
C LEU A 32 -4.13 -12.66 -3.10
N ASN A 33 -3.57 -13.52 -3.95
CA ASN A 33 -4.29 -14.66 -4.51
C ASN A 33 -4.72 -15.69 -3.45
N PHE A 34 -4.09 -15.69 -2.27
CA PHE A 34 -4.54 -16.50 -1.14
C PHE A 34 -5.85 -16.00 -0.51
N ILE A 35 -6.27 -14.76 -0.78
CA ILE A 35 -7.53 -14.21 -0.29
C ILE A 35 -8.64 -14.65 -1.24
N THR A 36 -9.09 -15.90 -1.06
CA THR A 36 -10.18 -16.48 -1.84
C THR A 36 -11.54 -15.92 -1.40
N ARG A 37 -12.59 -16.25 -2.17
CA ARG A 37 -13.98 -15.89 -1.82
C ARG A 37 -14.38 -16.49 -0.47
N GLU A 38 -14.02 -17.74 -0.22
CA GLU A 38 -14.33 -18.48 1.02
C GLU A 38 -13.63 -17.83 2.22
N LYS A 39 -12.37 -17.40 2.05
CA LYS A 39 -11.63 -16.69 3.10
C LYS A 39 -12.25 -15.32 3.43
N ARG A 40 -12.75 -14.60 2.42
CA ARG A 40 -13.46 -13.33 2.65
C ARG A 40 -14.75 -13.56 3.45
N VAL A 41 -15.53 -14.57 3.08
CA VAL A 41 -16.74 -14.94 3.81
C VAL A 41 -16.41 -15.36 5.25
N ALA A 42 -15.35 -16.17 5.43
CA ALA A 42 -14.89 -16.57 6.76
C ALA A 42 -14.44 -15.36 7.61
N ALA A 43 -13.70 -14.42 7.00
CA ALA A 43 -13.27 -13.20 7.69
C ALA A 43 -14.47 -12.32 8.12
N ALA A 44 -15.46 -12.13 7.26
CA ALA A 44 -16.66 -11.36 7.58
C ALA A 44 -17.46 -11.96 8.76
N ARG A 45 -17.45 -13.29 8.91
CA ARG A 45 -18.11 -13.98 10.04
C ARG A 45 -17.41 -13.79 11.39
N LEU A 46 -16.20 -13.23 11.42
CA LEU A 46 -15.48 -12.90 12.66
C LEU A 46 -16.01 -11.63 13.32
N VAL A 47 -16.77 -10.81 12.62
CA VAL A 47 -17.37 -9.59 13.17
C VAL A 47 -18.42 -9.99 14.21
N GLN A 48 -18.26 -9.49 15.44
CA GLN A 48 -19.17 -9.77 16.56
C GLN A 48 -19.87 -8.51 17.06
N SER A 49 -19.10 -7.46 17.37
CA SER A 49 -19.64 -6.21 17.92
C SER A 49 -20.03 -5.20 16.83
N GLY A 50 -19.43 -5.30 15.64
CA GLY A 50 -19.58 -4.27 14.60
C GLY A 50 -18.83 -2.97 14.91
N GLU A 51 -18.09 -2.89 16.01
CA GLU A 51 -17.30 -1.72 16.39
C GLU A 51 -16.07 -1.60 15.48
N PRO A 52 -15.93 -0.51 14.71
CA PRO A 52 -14.75 -0.32 13.86
C PRO A 52 -13.58 0.23 14.67
N VAL A 53 -12.39 -0.29 14.43
CA VAL A 53 -11.14 0.23 14.99
C VAL A 53 -10.24 0.66 13.85
N SER A 54 -9.98 1.96 13.72
CA SER A 54 -9.01 2.47 12.74
C SER A 54 -7.59 2.15 13.19
N MET A 55 -6.84 1.51 12.32
CA MET A 55 -5.40 1.28 12.50
C MET A 55 -4.55 2.23 11.65
N ALA A 56 -5.18 3.17 10.94
CA ALA A 56 -4.48 4.18 10.17
C ALA A 56 -3.99 5.31 11.06
N LEU A 57 -2.76 5.76 10.83
CA LEU A 57 -2.26 7.01 11.40
C LEU A 57 -2.93 8.20 10.70
N PRO A 58 -3.20 9.32 11.42
CA PRO A 58 -3.56 10.58 10.77
C PRO A 58 -2.50 11.00 9.76
N LEU A 59 -2.93 11.60 8.65
CA LEU A 59 -1.98 12.13 7.66
C LEU A 59 -1.15 13.27 8.27
N ALA A 60 0.17 13.10 8.26
CA ALA A 60 1.10 14.05 8.88
C ALA A 60 1.40 15.23 7.95
N THR A 61 0.94 16.42 8.32
CA THR A 61 1.11 17.67 7.55
C THR A 61 2.29 18.51 8.02
N VAL A 62 3.01 18.08 9.07
CA VAL A 62 4.14 18.81 9.66
C VAL A 62 5.43 18.04 9.37
N PRO A 63 6.51 18.74 8.94
CA PRO A 63 7.82 18.13 8.76
C PRO A 63 8.36 17.55 10.07
N ALA A 64 8.96 16.35 10.00
CA ALA A 64 9.64 15.69 11.11
C ALA A 64 10.79 14.82 10.56
N PRO A 65 11.71 14.33 11.40
CA PRO A 65 12.81 13.45 10.94
C PRO A 65 12.32 12.20 10.21
N ASP A 66 11.17 11.65 10.59
CA ASP A 66 10.49 10.51 9.96
C ASP A 66 9.46 10.93 8.90
N ASN A 67 9.24 12.23 8.72
CA ASN A 67 8.31 12.82 7.75
C ASN A 67 8.97 14.00 7.00
N PRO A 68 10.01 13.75 6.20
CA PRO A 68 10.72 14.84 5.49
C PRO A 68 9.89 15.45 4.37
N THR A 69 8.86 14.74 3.88
CA THR A 69 7.95 15.20 2.82
C THR A 69 6.50 15.09 3.31
N PRO A 70 6.06 16.06 4.13
CA PRO A 70 4.73 16.01 4.74
C PRO A 70 3.63 16.13 3.69
N VAL A 71 2.45 15.67 4.05
CA VAL A 71 1.25 15.84 3.24
C VAL A 71 0.96 17.33 3.05
N THR A 72 0.76 17.74 1.81
CA THR A 72 0.24 19.06 1.49
C THR A 72 -1.29 19.00 1.47
N HIS A 73 -1.94 19.75 2.36
CA HIS A 73 -3.39 19.89 2.40
C HIS A 73 -3.76 21.37 2.32
N LEU A 74 -4.56 21.73 1.34
CA LEU A 74 -5.01 23.10 1.07
C LEU A 74 -6.50 23.09 0.77
N MET A 75 -7.18 24.20 1.14
CA MET A 75 -8.53 24.47 0.67
C MET A 75 -8.42 25.24 -0.65
N VAL A 76 -8.85 24.66 -1.77
CA VAL A 76 -8.93 25.34 -3.07
C VAL A 76 -10.19 26.17 -3.21
N GLN A 77 -11.22 25.84 -2.44
CA GLN A 77 -12.44 26.62 -2.24
C GLN A 77 -12.76 26.62 -0.75
N ALA A 78 -12.78 27.78 -0.15
CA ALA A 78 -13.00 27.93 1.29
C ALA A 78 -14.42 28.48 1.60
N GLY A 79 -14.89 28.25 2.82
CA GLY A 79 -16.21 28.70 3.26
C GLY A 79 -16.39 30.23 3.27
N ASN A 80 -15.30 30.98 3.46
CA ASN A 80 -15.31 32.46 3.38
C ASN A 80 -15.48 32.99 1.94
N ASP A 81 -15.30 32.15 0.92
CA ASP A 81 -15.54 32.47 -0.49
C ASP A 81 -16.90 31.98 -0.99
N ALA A 82 -17.64 31.25 -0.17
CA ALA A 82 -18.89 30.58 -0.53
C ALA A 82 -19.95 31.53 -1.11
N HIS A 83 -20.02 32.79 -0.60
CA HIS A 83 -20.98 33.80 -1.05
C HIS A 83 -20.78 34.25 -2.49
N LYS A 84 -19.66 33.91 -3.12
CA LYS A 84 -19.35 34.24 -4.51
C LYS A 84 -19.91 33.24 -5.52
N LEU A 85 -20.49 32.14 -5.04
CA LEU A 85 -20.97 31.04 -5.87
C LEU A 85 -22.48 30.87 -5.80
N PRO A 86 -23.15 30.51 -6.91
CA PRO A 86 -24.58 30.20 -6.93
C PRO A 86 -24.94 29.00 -6.03
N LEU A 87 -24.05 28.02 -5.92
CA LEU A 87 -24.13 26.88 -5.01
C LEU A 87 -22.83 26.81 -4.23
N PRO A 88 -22.83 27.27 -2.97
CA PRO A 88 -21.63 27.27 -2.13
C PRO A 88 -21.13 25.88 -1.81
N TYR A 89 -19.80 25.66 -1.89
CA TYR A 89 -19.13 24.44 -1.49
C TYR A 89 -17.74 24.75 -0.94
N ALA A 90 -17.14 23.78 -0.24
CA ALA A 90 -15.73 23.77 0.10
C ALA A 90 -15.05 22.62 -0.66
N GLY A 91 -13.81 22.84 -1.08
CA GLY A 91 -13.04 21.84 -1.82
C GLY A 91 -11.62 21.76 -1.33
N ASP A 92 -11.12 20.54 -1.22
CA ASP A 92 -9.78 20.23 -0.76
C ASP A 92 -8.86 19.91 -1.93
N TYR A 93 -7.59 20.20 -1.73
CA TYR A 93 -6.48 19.66 -2.49
C TYR A 93 -5.49 19.01 -1.52
N PHE A 94 -5.05 17.81 -1.81
CA PHE A 94 -3.92 17.24 -1.10
C PHE A 94 -2.95 16.53 -2.05
N ALA A 95 -1.67 16.56 -1.69
CA ALA A 95 -0.63 15.79 -2.34
C ALA A 95 0.15 15.03 -1.26
N ILE A 96 0.51 13.79 -1.55
CA ILE A 96 1.14 12.88 -0.61
C ILE A 96 2.26 12.09 -1.29
N ALA A 97 3.42 12.04 -0.62
CA ALA A 97 4.46 11.03 -0.84
C ALA A 97 4.28 9.95 0.24
N PRO A 98 3.56 8.85 -0.05
CA PRO A 98 3.07 7.96 1.01
C PRO A 98 4.16 7.09 1.63
N HIS A 99 5.25 6.84 0.89
CA HIS A 99 6.30 5.91 1.31
C HIS A 99 7.10 6.46 2.49
N GLY A 100 7.48 5.57 3.41
CA GLY A 100 8.18 5.90 4.64
C GLY A 100 7.41 5.46 5.87
N LEU A 101 7.69 6.07 7.02
CA LEU A 101 7.15 5.66 8.32
C LEU A 101 5.96 6.51 8.80
N ALA A 102 5.77 7.71 8.22
CA ALA A 102 4.81 8.68 8.71
C ALA A 102 3.36 8.42 8.28
N ASN A 103 3.16 7.81 7.12
CA ASN A 103 1.84 7.62 6.55
C ASN A 103 1.49 6.13 6.44
N THR A 104 0.29 5.77 6.87
CA THR A 104 -0.24 4.42 6.66
C THR A 104 -0.60 4.23 5.20
N HIS A 105 0.02 3.27 4.54
CA HIS A 105 -0.17 3.00 3.11
C HIS A 105 0.01 1.52 2.79
N LEU A 106 -0.37 1.14 1.59
CA LEU A 106 -0.15 -0.18 1.01
C LEU A 106 0.71 -0.02 -0.25
N ASP A 107 1.90 -0.62 -0.24
CA ASP A 107 2.77 -0.64 -1.40
C ASP A 107 2.30 -1.65 -2.46
N ALA A 108 2.39 -1.23 -3.70
CA ALA A 108 2.24 -2.12 -4.84
C ALA A 108 3.49 -3.00 -5.04
N LEU A 109 3.31 -4.17 -5.66
CA LEU A 109 4.42 -5.09 -5.92
C LEU A 109 5.45 -4.53 -6.93
N CYS A 110 5.12 -3.44 -7.63
CA CYS A 110 6.04 -2.71 -8.50
C CYS A 110 7.00 -1.77 -7.76
N HIS A 111 6.95 -1.67 -6.43
CA HIS A 111 7.79 -0.74 -5.66
C HIS A 111 9.09 -1.38 -5.14
N VAL A 112 9.28 -2.69 -5.32
CA VAL A 112 10.50 -3.39 -4.91
C VAL A 112 11.10 -4.14 -6.07
N PHE A 113 12.40 -3.92 -6.29
CA PHE A 113 13.16 -4.58 -7.35
C PHE A 113 14.26 -5.47 -6.77
N TRP A 114 14.42 -6.64 -7.36
CA TRP A 114 15.51 -7.55 -7.13
C TRP A 114 16.14 -7.92 -8.46
N GLN A 115 17.43 -7.62 -8.64
CA GLN A 115 18.17 -7.85 -9.90
C GLN A 115 17.43 -7.25 -11.13
N ASN A 116 16.98 -6.00 -11.00
CA ASN A 116 16.20 -5.28 -12.02
C ASN A 116 14.85 -5.93 -12.39
N LYS A 117 14.34 -6.80 -11.54
CA LYS A 117 13.01 -7.41 -11.70
C LYS A 117 12.13 -7.07 -10.51
N MET A 118 10.86 -6.81 -10.76
CA MET A 118 9.82 -6.77 -9.75
C MET A 118 9.14 -8.15 -9.64
N TYR A 119 8.12 -8.23 -8.81
CA TYR A 119 7.36 -9.46 -8.61
C TYR A 119 7.10 -10.19 -9.93
N ASN A 120 7.19 -11.51 -9.89
CA ASN A 120 6.93 -12.45 -10.99
C ASN A 120 7.87 -12.29 -12.22
N GLY A 121 8.99 -11.61 -12.03
CA GLY A 121 10.03 -11.45 -13.06
C GLY A 121 9.76 -10.35 -14.07
N PHE A 122 8.72 -9.53 -13.88
CA PHE A 122 8.52 -8.36 -14.73
C PHE A 122 9.69 -7.39 -14.62
N ASP A 123 10.03 -6.71 -15.69
CA ASP A 123 11.18 -5.82 -15.75
C ASP A 123 10.93 -4.53 -14.94
N ALA A 124 11.95 -4.03 -14.24
CA ALA A 124 11.87 -2.77 -13.52
C ALA A 124 11.54 -1.58 -14.42
N SER A 125 11.90 -1.64 -15.72
CA SER A 125 11.58 -0.60 -16.70
C SER A 125 10.09 -0.44 -17.01
N GLU A 126 9.25 -1.40 -16.60
CA GLU A 126 7.78 -1.26 -16.63
C GLU A 126 7.24 -0.18 -15.67
N VAL A 127 8.12 0.36 -14.81
CA VAL A 127 7.81 1.48 -13.92
C VAL A 127 8.49 2.75 -14.44
N GLY A 128 7.70 3.64 -14.99
CA GLY A 128 8.15 4.92 -15.52
C GLY A 128 7.61 6.10 -14.70
N SER A 129 7.98 7.32 -15.11
CA SER A 129 7.53 8.56 -14.47
C SER A 129 6.00 8.77 -14.52
N GLN A 130 5.30 8.07 -15.39
CA GLN A 130 3.84 8.12 -15.55
C GLN A 130 3.10 7.01 -14.82
N GLY A 131 3.82 6.14 -14.10
CA GLY A 131 3.28 5.02 -13.36
C GLY A 131 3.86 3.68 -13.76
N ALA A 132 3.25 2.59 -13.29
CA ALA A 132 3.66 1.23 -13.52
C ALA A 132 2.71 0.53 -14.50
N ALA A 133 3.26 -0.09 -15.55
CA ALA A 133 2.51 -0.89 -16.51
C ALA A 133 2.20 -2.30 -15.97
N LYS A 134 2.97 -2.76 -14.98
CA LYS A 134 2.83 -4.07 -14.33
C LYS A 134 2.86 -3.94 -12.82
N CYS A 135 2.17 -4.83 -12.14
CA CYS A 135 2.16 -4.94 -10.67
C CYS A 135 1.75 -3.65 -9.94
N ALA A 136 1.04 -2.73 -10.60
CA ALA A 136 0.53 -1.50 -10.02
C ALA A 136 -0.55 -1.77 -8.96
N ILE A 137 -0.85 -0.77 -8.12
CA ILE A 137 -1.80 -0.91 -7.00
C ILE A 137 -3.24 -1.17 -7.48
N ASP A 138 -3.58 -0.82 -8.71
CA ASP A 138 -4.91 -1.01 -9.30
C ASP A 138 -5.34 -2.49 -9.41
N VAL A 139 -4.38 -3.44 -9.36
CA VAL A 139 -4.70 -4.87 -9.25
C VAL A 139 -5.46 -5.21 -7.95
N THR A 140 -5.45 -4.29 -6.97
CA THR A 140 -6.17 -4.41 -5.70
C THR A 140 -7.52 -3.68 -5.69
N LYS A 141 -7.99 -3.16 -6.83
CA LYS A 141 -9.23 -2.35 -6.95
C LYS A 141 -10.50 -3.02 -6.42
N SER A 142 -10.51 -4.35 -6.33
CA SER A 142 -11.60 -5.11 -5.70
C SER A 142 -11.56 -5.09 -4.17
N GLY A 143 -10.60 -4.37 -3.59
CA GLY A 143 -10.34 -4.30 -2.15
C GLY A 143 -9.58 -5.51 -1.60
N VAL A 144 -9.00 -5.31 -0.42
CA VAL A 144 -8.32 -6.34 0.37
C VAL A 144 -9.12 -6.56 1.65
N LEU A 145 -9.86 -7.67 1.69
CA LEU A 145 -10.66 -8.07 2.84
C LEU A 145 -10.22 -9.45 3.31
N SER A 146 -9.71 -9.55 4.52
CA SER A 146 -9.28 -10.81 5.12
C SER A 146 -9.21 -10.68 6.64
N ARG A 147 -8.91 -11.81 7.31
CA ARG A 147 -8.55 -11.81 8.73
C ARG A 147 -7.14 -11.23 8.91
N GLY A 148 -6.99 -10.30 9.84
CA GLY A 148 -5.69 -9.88 10.34
C GLY A 148 -5.12 -10.87 11.36
N VAL A 149 -3.80 -10.92 11.47
CA VAL A 149 -3.06 -11.67 12.50
C VAL A 149 -2.03 -10.72 13.10
N LEU A 150 -2.10 -10.54 14.42
CA LEU A 150 -1.05 -9.82 15.14
C LEU A 150 0.10 -10.80 15.44
N LEU A 151 1.30 -10.44 15.02
CA LEU A 151 2.54 -11.08 15.41
C LEU A 151 3.21 -10.17 16.45
N ASP A 152 3.12 -10.55 17.72
CA ASP A 152 3.74 -9.83 18.83
C ASP A 152 5.15 -10.40 19.04
N ILE A 153 6.21 -9.66 18.61
CA ILE A 153 7.61 -10.06 18.58
C ILE A 153 8.51 -9.09 19.35
#